data_2a4a14e0367609eee13fdf66674c2de9
#
_entry.id   2a4a14e0367609eee13fdf66674c2de9
#
_cell.length_a   1.000
_cell.length_b   1.000
_cell.length_c   1.000
_cell.angle_alpha   90.00
_cell.angle_beta   90.00
_cell.angle_gamma   90.00
#
_symmetry.space_group_name_H-M   'P 1'
#
loop_
_entity.id
_entity.type
_entity.pdbx_description
1 polymer ?
#
loop_
_entity_poly.entity_id
_entity_poly.type
_entity_poly.pdbx_seq_one_letter_code
_entity_poly.pdbx_strand_id
1 'polypeptide(L)'
;MESKLVECVPNISEGRNKEVIEQCVDEIRKIKKLKLIDYSSDPDHNRTVITFVGPLEYVIKGAFNLAKKASQLIDLNKHKGTHPRMGAIDVIPIIPLSNTTMDECIKTSEELGRMIGEELNIPVFLYANSAKREHCKALPNIRKGEFESLDEKLCLEEWKPDFGPSKKHPTAGA
;
A
#
# COMPACT_ATOMS: atom_id res chain seq x y z
N MET A 1 -29.57 -7.20 5.37
CA MET A 1 -28.22 -7.63 5.83
C MET A 1 -27.39 -6.36 6.00
N GLU A 2 -26.85 -6.14 7.17
CA GLU A 2 -25.95 -5.01 7.41
C GLU A 2 -24.68 -5.17 6.58
N SER A 3 -24.22 -4.09 5.97
CA SER A 3 -23.05 -4.11 5.09
C SER A 3 -21.78 -4.43 5.87
N LYS A 4 -20.94 -5.31 5.33
CA LYS A 4 -19.58 -5.54 5.82
C LYS A 4 -18.72 -4.33 5.46
N LEU A 5 -18.19 -3.65 6.47
CA LEU A 5 -17.40 -2.45 6.28
C LEU A 5 -15.99 -2.61 6.82
N VAL A 6 -15.04 -2.08 6.07
CA VAL A 6 -13.64 -1.98 6.45
C VAL A 6 -13.13 -0.56 6.23
N GLU A 7 -12.13 -0.20 7.02
CA GLU A 7 -11.31 0.99 6.83
C GLU A 7 -10.01 0.62 6.10
N CYS A 8 -9.57 1.47 5.21
CA CYS A 8 -8.28 1.36 4.56
C CYS A 8 -7.52 2.67 4.71
N VAL A 9 -6.25 2.56 5.12
CA VAL A 9 -5.42 3.73 5.47
C VAL A 9 -4.08 3.70 4.73
N PRO A 10 -4.07 3.68 3.39
CA PRO A 10 -2.84 3.65 2.61
C PRO A 10 -1.99 4.91 2.81
N ASN A 11 -0.68 4.71 2.67
CA ASN A 11 0.30 5.79 2.66
C ASN A 11 1.00 5.82 1.31
N ILE A 12 1.00 6.97 0.65
CA ILE A 12 1.78 7.21 -0.56
C ILE A 12 3.01 8.06 -0.26
N SER A 13 4.11 7.78 -0.97
CA SER A 13 5.38 8.49 -0.83
C SER A 13 5.40 9.79 -1.65
N GLU A 14 4.43 10.66 -1.38
CA GLU A 14 4.32 12.01 -1.93
C GLU A 14 3.59 12.91 -0.92
N GLY A 15 4.20 13.99 -0.52
CA GLY A 15 3.64 14.94 0.45
C GLY A 15 3.75 16.40 0.02
N ARG A 16 4.30 16.67 -1.18
CA ARG A 16 4.65 18.01 -1.66
C ARG A 16 3.90 18.41 -2.93
N ASN A 17 3.79 17.48 -3.87
CA ASN A 17 3.11 17.73 -5.14
C ASN A 17 1.60 17.50 -5.00
N LYS A 18 0.86 18.58 -4.78
CA LYS A 18 -0.60 18.54 -4.59
C LYS A 18 -1.34 17.92 -5.77
N GLU A 19 -0.87 18.12 -7.00
CA GLU A 19 -1.51 17.57 -8.19
C GLU A 19 -1.40 16.03 -8.21
N VAL A 20 -0.25 15.48 -7.87
CA VAL A 20 -0.04 14.03 -7.76
C VAL A 20 -0.92 13.46 -6.64
N ILE A 21 -0.96 14.12 -5.48
CA ILE A 21 -1.79 13.71 -4.35
C ILE A 21 -3.26 13.67 -4.74
N GLU A 22 -3.78 14.74 -5.37
CA GLU A 22 -5.17 14.81 -5.80
C GLU A 22 -5.52 13.74 -6.82
N GLN A 23 -4.66 13.48 -7.81
CA GLN A 23 -4.87 12.40 -8.77
C GLN A 23 -4.95 11.02 -8.09
N CYS A 24 -4.14 10.78 -7.07
CA CYS A 24 -4.21 9.55 -6.28
C CYS A 24 -5.51 9.45 -5.48
N VAL A 25 -5.89 10.53 -4.77
CA VAL A 25 -7.11 10.58 -3.96
C VAL A 25 -8.38 10.45 -4.82
N ASP A 26 -8.36 10.96 -6.04
CA ASP A 26 -9.48 10.87 -6.97
C ASP A 26 -9.80 9.43 -7.39
N GLU A 27 -8.83 8.50 -7.34
CA GLU A 27 -9.12 7.09 -7.59
C GLU A 27 -10.09 6.50 -6.55
N ILE A 28 -10.08 7.02 -5.33
CA ILE A 28 -11.04 6.65 -4.28
C ILE A 28 -12.39 7.36 -4.51
N ARG A 29 -12.38 8.67 -4.82
CA ARG A 29 -13.60 9.46 -5.05
C ARG A 29 -14.45 8.95 -6.21
N LYS A 30 -13.83 8.36 -7.24
CA LYS A 30 -14.53 7.78 -8.41
C LYS A 30 -15.41 6.58 -8.05
N ILE A 31 -15.18 5.93 -6.92
CA ILE A 31 -15.94 4.76 -6.50
C ILE A 31 -17.06 5.16 -5.54
N LYS A 32 -18.27 5.28 -6.03
CA LYS A 32 -19.44 5.77 -5.27
C LYS A 32 -19.72 5.01 -3.95
N LYS A 33 -19.28 3.77 -3.84
CA LYS A 33 -19.45 2.92 -2.65
C LYS A 33 -18.37 3.13 -1.59
N LEU A 34 -17.31 3.87 -1.91
CA LEU A 34 -16.29 4.27 -0.97
C LEU A 34 -16.58 5.66 -0.41
N LYS A 35 -16.31 5.84 0.85
CA LYS A 35 -16.33 7.14 1.51
C LYS A 35 -14.89 7.52 1.86
N LEU A 36 -14.37 8.54 1.19
CA LEU A 36 -13.14 9.21 1.61
C LEU A 36 -13.42 9.92 2.94
N ILE A 37 -12.68 9.59 3.97
CA ILE A 37 -12.83 10.17 5.31
C ILE A 37 -11.93 11.39 5.43
N ASP A 38 -10.63 11.20 5.12
CA ASP A 38 -9.63 12.25 5.22
C ASP A 38 -8.40 11.90 4.40
N TYR A 39 -7.56 12.89 4.10
CA TYR A 39 -6.18 12.69 3.69
C TYR A 39 -5.30 13.83 4.19
N SER A 40 -4.14 13.50 4.69
CA SER A 40 -3.21 14.44 5.32
C SER A 40 -1.80 14.26 4.75
N SER A 41 -1.22 15.35 4.29
CA SER A 41 0.10 15.38 3.66
C SER A 41 1.12 16.06 4.57
N ASP A 42 2.29 15.47 4.67
CA ASP A 42 3.44 16.00 5.40
C ASP A 42 4.60 16.23 4.44
N PRO A 43 4.97 17.52 4.17
CA PRO A 43 6.06 17.83 3.25
C PRO A 43 7.46 17.45 3.76
N ASP A 44 7.69 17.40 5.07
CA ASP A 44 8.99 17.04 5.65
C ASP A 44 9.21 15.52 5.55
N HIS A 45 8.19 14.74 5.88
CA HIS A 45 8.18 13.31 5.66
C HIS A 45 8.03 12.94 4.18
N ASN A 46 7.53 13.85 3.35
CA ASN A 46 7.18 13.64 1.94
C ASN A 46 6.27 12.42 1.77
N ARG A 47 5.16 12.44 2.49
CA ARG A 47 4.19 11.36 2.60
C ARG A 47 2.78 11.90 2.73
N THR A 48 1.81 11.17 2.18
CA THR A 48 0.38 11.42 2.41
C THR A 48 -0.28 10.14 2.94
N VAL A 49 -1.05 10.29 4.01
CA VAL A 49 -1.93 9.26 4.56
C VAL A 49 -3.33 9.51 4.02
N ILE A 50 -3.96 8.49 3.46
CA ILE A 50 -5.31 8.58 2.89
C ILE A 50 -6.20 7.59 3.64
N THR A 51 -7.33 8.06 4.18
CA THR A 51 -8.27 7.22 4.94
C THR A 51 -9.59 7.13 4.21
N PHE A 52 -10.04 5.92 3.92
CA PHE A 52 -11.35 5.68 3.32
C PHE A 52 -12.01 4.41 3.86
N VAL A 53 -13.33 4.35 3.73
CA VAL A 53 -14.19 3.29 4.28
C VAL A 53 -15.15 2.81 3.21
N GLY A 54 -15.44 1.53 3.22
CA GLY A 54 -16.47 0.93 2.36
C GLY A 54 -16.57 -0.58 2.49
N PRO A 55 -17.45 -1.20 1.69
CA PRO A 55 -17.50 -2.66 1.59
C PRO A 55 -16.21 -3.23 1.01
N LEU A 56 -15.82 -4.43 1.49
CA LEU A 56 -14.57 -5.11 1.13
C LEU A 56 -14.26 -5.07 -0.37
N GLU A 57 -15.20 -5.48 -1.19
CA GLU A 57 -15.06 -5.56 -2.66
C GLU A 57 -14.72 -4.22 -3.32
N TYR A 58 -15.24 -3.13 -2.78
CA TYR A 58 -14.95 -1.78 -3.28
C TYR A 58 -13.64 -1.23 -2.71
N VAL A 59 -13.30 -1.61 -1.46
CA VAL A 59 -12.02 -1.23 -0.84
C VAL A 59 -10.86 -1.85 -1.60
N ILE A 60 -10.93 -3.14 -1.99
CA ILE A 60 -9.92 -3.79 -2.85
C ILE A 60 -9.73 -2.97 -4.13
N LYS A 61 -10.83 -2.65 -4.82
CA LYS A 61 -10.79 -1.90 -6.07
C LYS A 61 -10.17 -0.51 -5.90
N GLY A 62 -10.57 0.19 -4.84
CA GLY A 62 -10.03 1.52 -4.52
C GLY A 62 -8.55 1.49 -4.21
N ALA A 63 -8.13 0.57 -3.34
CA ALA A 63 -6.74 0.38 -2.97
C ALA A 63 -5.86 -0.02 -4.16
N PHE A 64 -6.34 -0.90 -5.03
CA PHE A 64 -5.63 -1.27 -6.25
C PHE A 64 -5.48 -0.09 -7.23
N ASN A 65 -6.56 0.65 -7.48
CA ASN A 65 -6.51 1.82 -8.35
C ASN A 65 -5.57 2.89 -7.81
N LEU A 66 -5.58 3.12 -6.49
CA LEU A 66 -4.65 4.02 -5.82
C LEU A 66 -3.20 3.55 -5.99
N ALA A 67 -2.91 2.26 -5.75
CA ALA A 67 -1.58 1.68 -5.94
C ALA A 67 -1.08 1.84 -7.38
N LYS A 68 -1.94 1.55 -8.34
CA LYS A 68 -1.65 1.73 -9.77
C LYS A 68 -1.36 3.20 -10.11
N LYS A 69 -2.16 4.13 -9.61
CA LYS A 69 -1.96 5.57 -9.85
C LYS A 69 -0.66 6.06 -9.19
N ALA A 70 -0.42 5.71 -7.94
CA ALA A 70 0.80 6.08 -7.23
C ALA A 70 2.06 5.53 -7.93
N SER A 71 2.06 4.27 -8.37
CA SER A 71 3.19 3.67 -9.09
C SER A 71 3.50 4.33 -10.45
N GLN A 72 2.51 4.97 -11.06
CA GLN A 72 2.68 5.70 -12.33
C GLN A 72 3.23 7.12 -12.14
N LEU A 73 2.92 7.75 -11.01
CA LEU A 73 3.19 9.17 -10.78
C LEU A 73 4.36 9.45 -9.85
N ILE A 74 4.70 8.49 -8.97
CA ILE A 74 5.73 8.64 -7.94
C ILE A 74 6.97 7.86 -8.35
N ASP A 75 8.10 8.56 -8.44
CA ASP A 75 9.42 7.99 -8.73
C ASP A 75 10.31 8.03 -7.49
N LEU A 76 10.49 6.89 -6.85
CA LEU A 76 11.29 6.77 -5.63
C LEU A 76 12.78 7.06 -5.84
N ASN A 77 13.29 7.00 -7.06
CA ASN A 77 14.67 7.41 -7.36
C ASN A 77 14.89 8.91 -7.14
N LYS A 78 13.82 9.70 -7.21
CA LYS A 78 13.83 11.16 -7.00
C LYS A 78 13.30 11.58 -5.63
N HIS A 79 12.65 10.65 -4.93
CA HIS A 79 11.99 10.93 -3.66
C HIS A 79 13.00 11.18 -2.53
N LYS A 80 12.77 12.27 -1.77
CA LYS A 80 13.52 12.61 -0.56
C LYS A 80 12.55 13.06 0.53
N GLY A 81 12.66 12.45 1.70
CA GLY A 81 11.86 12.77 2.88
C GLY A 81 12.43 12.05 4.11
N THR A 82 12.01 12.44 5.29
CA THR A 82 12.49 11.85 6.56
C THR A 82 11.77 10.55 6.91
N HIS A 83 10.65 10.24 6.23
CA HIS A 83 9.92 9.00 6.47
C HIS A 83 10.59 7.82 5.77
N PRO A 84 10.88 6.71 6.50
CA PRO A 84 11.37 5.49 5.87
C PRO A 84 10.30 4.92 4.94
N ARG A 85 10.68 4.60 3.71
CA ARG A 85 9.76 4.08 2.67
C ARG A 85 10.42 3.03 1.79
N MET A 86 9.62 2.09 1.34
CA MET A 86 10.00 1.08 0.35
C MET A 86 9.27 1.26 -0.97
N GLY A 87 8.05 1.79 -0.94
CA GLY A 87 7.15 1.87 -2.07
C GLY A 87 6.58 3.25 -2.35
N ALA A 88 6.22 3.50 -3.61
CA ALA A 88 5.39 4.65 -4.00
C ALA A 88 4.05 4.61 -3.25
N ILE A 89 3.51 3.41 -3.03
CA ILE A 89 2.49 3.13 -2.05
C ILE A 89 3.12 2.25 -0.98
N ASP A 90 3.49 2.85 0.14
CA ASP A 90 4.36 2.22 1.13
C ASP A 90 3.63 1.18 1.99
N VAL A 91 2.38 1.43 2.34
CA VAL A 91 1.52 0.50 3.09
C VAL A 91 0.06 0.64 2.69
N ILE A 92 -0.69 -0.47 2.79
CA ILE A 92 -2.13 -0.51 2.56
C ILE A 92 -2.78 -1.35 3.69
N PRO A 93 -2.96 -0.79 4.89
CA PRO A 93 -3.65 -1.50 5.96
C PRO A 93 -5.15 -1.59 5.69
N ILE A 94 -5.74 -2.77 5.94
CA ILE A 94 -7.18 -3.03 5.88
C ILE A 94 -7.64 -3.45 7.27
N ILE A 95 -8.57 -2.69 7.84
CA ILE A 95 -8.98 -2.77 9.24
C ILE A 95 -10.47 -3.08 9.33
N PRO A 96 -10.90 -4.13 10.07
CA PRO A 96 -12.31 -4.44 10.21
C PRO A 96 -13.04 -3.36 11.00
N LEU A 97 -14.19 -2.90 10.51
CA LEU A 97 -15.04 -1.91 11.20
C LEU A 97 -16.36 -2.52 11.65
N SER A 98 -17.20 -2.94 10.73
CA SER A 98 -18.53 -3.43 11.03
C SER A 98 -18.84 -4.70 10.26
N ASN A 99 -19.35 -5.71 10.96
CA ASN A 99 -19.76 -7.00 10.39
C ASN A 99 -18.67 -7.69 9.54
N THR A 100 -17.40 -7.36 9.78
CA THR A 100 -16.23 -7.89 9.10
C THR A 100 -15.26 -8.47 10.13
N THR A 101 -14.70 -9.61 9.84
CA THR A 101 -13.71 -10.27 10.71
C THR A 101 -12.28 -9.95 10.26
N MET A 102 -11.31 -10.16 11.15
CA MET A 102 -9.89 -10.05 10.81
C MET A 102 -9.48 -11.06 9.73
N ASP A 103 -10.03 -12.27 9.76
CA ASP A 103 -9.75 -13.30 8.75
C ASP A 103 -10.22 -12.87 7.34
N GLU A 104 -11.34 -12.16 7.25
CA GLU A 104 -11.77 -11.57 5.98
C GLU A 104 -10.84 -10.47 5.51
N CYS A 105 -10.33 -9.63 6.41
CA CYS A 105 -9.33 -8.61 6.08
C CYS A 105 -8.00 -9.24 5.63
N ILE A 106 -7.57 -10.34 6.25
CA ILE A 106 -6.36 -11.08 5.84
C ILE A 106 -6.53 -11.62 4.42
N LYS A 107 -7.64 -12.29 4.12
CA LYS A 107 -7.94 -12.81 2.77
C LYS A 107 -7.98 -11.69 1.73
N THR A 108 -8.59 -10.56 2.09
CA THR A 108 -8.65 -9.36 1.25
C THR A 108 -7.26 -8.79 0.98
N SER A 109 -6.39 -8.76 1.99
CA SER A 109 -5.00 -8.31 1.84
C SER A 109 -4.19 -9.24 0.93
N GLU A 110 -4.42 -10.56 1.00
CA GLU A 110 -3.80 -11.54 0.11
C GLU A 110 -4.26 -11.36 -1.34
N GLU A 111 -5.55 -11.15 -1.56
CA GLU A 111 -6.11 -10.90 -2.89
C GLU A 111 -5.55 -9.60 -3.49
N LEU A 112 -5.57 -8.51 -2.73
CA LEU A 112 -5.01 -7.23 -3.15
C LEU A 112 -3.52 -7.32 -3.44
N GLY A 113 -2.76 -7.99 -2.57
CA GLY A 113 -1.33 -8.21 -2.74
C GLY A 113 -1.01 -8.98 -4.03
N ARG A 114 -1.81 -10.00 -4.34
CA ARG A 114 -1.68 -10.75 -5.60
C ARG A 114 -1.93 -9.86 -6.82
N MET A 115 -3.01 -9.09 -6.82
CA MET A 115 -3.33 -8.15 -7.91
C MET A 115 -2.19 -7.15 -8.14
N ILE A 116 -1.67 -6.55 -7.08
CA ILE A 116 -0.54 -5.60 -7.17
C ILE A 116 0.70 -6.30 -7.74
N GLY A 117 1.04 -7.48 -7.22
CA GLY A 117 2.20 -8.24 -7.65
C GLY A 117 2.13 -8.68 -9.10
N GLU A 118 0.99 -9.20 -9.54
CA GLU A 118 0.81 -9.77 -10.88
C GLU A 118 0.54 -8.71 -11.95
N GLU A 119 -0.29 -7.71 -11.66
CA GLU A 119 -0.71 -6.72 -12.65
C GLU A 119 0.21 -5.49 -12.72
N LEU A 120 0.81 -5.10 -11.58
CA LEU A 120 1.70 -3.93 -11.53
C LEU A 120 3.18 -4.30 -11.51
N ASN A 121 3.52 -5.59 -11.38
CA ASN A 121 4.90 -6.07 -11.23
C ASN A 121 5.65 -5.41 -10.06
N ILE A 122 4.95 -5.18 -8.96
CA ILE A 122 5.50 -4.63 -7.73
C ILE A 122 5.65 -5.76 -6.71
N PRO A 123 6.82 -5.97 -6.09
CA PRO A 123 6.98 -6.93 -5.00
C PRO A 123 6.08 -6.54 -3.83
N VAL A 124 5.40 -7.51 -3.23
CA VAL A 124 4.50 -7.29 -2.10
C VAL A 124 4.89 -8.13 -0.91
N PHE A 125 4.96 -7.51 0.26
CA PHE A 125 5.17 -8.15 1.54
C PHE A 125 3.93 -8.04 2.41
N LEU A 126 3.38 -9.17 2.81
CA LEU A 126 2.29 -9.20 3.79
C LEU A 126 2.86 -8.97 5.19
N TYR A 127 2.20 -8.13 5.99
CA TYR A 127 2.67 -7.75 7.32
C TYR A 127 1.59 -7.83 8.40
N ALA A 128 1.96 -7.62 9.65
CA ALA A 128 1.08 -7.70 10.81
C ALA A 128 0.32 -9.05 10.83
N ASN A 129 -1.01 -9.01 10.91
CA ASN A 129 -1.85 -10.21 10.99
C ASN A 129 -1.87 -11.04 9.70
N SER A 130 -1.54 -10.45 8.56
CA SER A 130 -1.44 -11.16 7.28
C SER A 130 -0.05 -11.75 7.01
N ALA A 131 0.96 -11.42 7.82
CA ALA A 131 2.34 -11.86 7.62
C ALA A 131 2.47 -13.38 7.52
N LYS A 132 3.16 -13.86 6.49
CA LYS A 132 3.48 -15.29 6.30
C LYS A 132 4.77 -15.70 7.00
N ARG A 133 5.62 -14.74 7.36
CA ARG A 133 6.92 -14.94 8.00
C ARG A 133 7.03 -14.11 9.27
N GLU A 134 7.68 -14.64 10.29
CA GLU A 134 7.76 -13.99 11.61
C GLU A 134 8.39 -12.60 11.54
N HIS A 135 9.48 -12.44 10.77
CA HIS A 135 10.18 -11.17 10.63
C HIS A 135 9.38 -10.10 9.84
N CYS A 136 8.35 -10.52 9.08
CA CYS A 136 7.44 -9.61 8.38
C CYS A 136 6.29 -9.10 9.25
N LYS A 137 6.07 -9.64 10.45
CA LYS A 137 5.02 -9.14 11.35
C LYS A 137 5.24 -7.69 11.76
N ALA A 138 6.50 -7.30 11.95
CA ALA A 138 6.86 -5.93 12.32
C ALA A 138 7.27 -5.14 11.07
N LEU A 139 6.46 -4.16 10.70
CA LEU A 139 6.71 -3.29 9.53
C LEU A 139 8.10 -2.64 9.52
N PRO A 140 8.69 -2.19 10.67
CA PRO A 140 10.06 -1.68 10.68
C PRO A 140 11.12 -2.65 10.14
N ASN A 141 10.93 -3.97 10.34
CA ASN A 141 11.85 -4.98 9.81
C ASN A 141 11.80 -5.02 8.27
N ILE A 142 10.59 -4.93 7.70
CA ILE A 142 10.38 -4.89 6.26
C ILE A 142 11.02 -3.62 5.67
N ARG A 143 10.80 -2.47 6.31
CA ARG A 143 11.32 -1.16 5.86
C ARG A 143 12.85 -0.99 6.03
N LYS A 144 13.50 -1.85 6.80
CA LYS A 144 14.95 -1.73 7.05
C LYS A 144 15.75 -1.71 5.74
N GLY A 145 16.51 -0.64 5.56
CA GLY A 145 17.29 -0.37 4.34
C GLY A 145 16.51 0.35 3.25
N GLU A 146 15.22 0.53 3.41
CA GLU A 146 14.34 1.31 2.56
C GLU A 146 14.40 0.91 1.07
N PHE A 147 13.96 1.78 0.17
CA PHE A 147 14.00 1.58 -1.28
C PHE A 147 15.41 1.29 -1.79
N GLU A 148 16.43 1.90 -1.18
CA GLU A 148 17.81 1.83 -1.59
C GLU A 148 18.40 0.42 -1.47
N SER A 149 17.97 -0.35 -0.47
CA SER A 149 18.47 -1.71 -0.23
C SER A 149 17.62 -2.82 -0.88
N LEU A 150 16.55 -2.47 -1.58
CA LEU A 150 15.60 -3.46 -2.11
C LEU A 150 16.25 -4.45 -3.08
N ASP A 151 17.19 -4.02 -3.93
CA ASP A 151 17.85 -4.91 -4.88
C ASP A 151 18.63 -6.02 -4.16
N GLU A 152 19.38 -5.67 -3.11
CA GLU A 152 20.13 -6.63 -2.30
C GLU A 152 19.19 -7.52 -1.48
N LYS A 153 18.19 -6.89 -0.84
CA LYS A 153 17.21 -7.56 0.00
C LYS A 153 16.44 -8.64 -0.76
N LEU A 154 15.94 -8.33 -1.95
CA LEU A 154 15.16 -9.25 -2.78
C LEU A 154 15.96 -10.42 -3.36
N CYS A 155 17.30 -10.36 -3.30
CA CYS A 155 18.17 -11.50 -3.63
C CYS A 155 18.22 -12.56 -2.51
N LEU A 156 17.82 -12.21 -1.28
CA LEU A 156 17.85 -13.12 -0.14
C LEU A 156 16.59 -13.98 -0.10
N GLU A 157 16.76 -15.29 0.12
CA GLU A 157 15.64 -16.24 0.17
C GLU A 157 14.58 -15.87 1.21
N GLU A 158 15.02 -15.39 2.38
CA GLU A 158 14.14 -14.96 3.47
C GLU A 158 13.34 -13.70 3.16
N TRP A 159 13.75 -12.93 2.15
CA TRP A 159 13.10 -11.71 1.68
C TRP A 159 12.43 -11.86 0.31
N LYS A 160 12.18 -13.07 -0.14
CA LYS A 160 11.32 -13.27 -1.31
C LYS A 160 9.94 -12.65 -1.03
N PRO A 161 9.38 -11.87 -1.98
CA PRO A 161 8.06 -11.27 -1.79
C PRO A 161 6.98 -12.35 -1.71
N ASP A 162 5.88 -12.05 -1.02
CA ASP A 162 4.72 -12.94 -0.97
C ASP A 162 4.00 -12.98 -2.32
N PHE A 163 4.03 -11.86 -3.06
CA PHE A 163 3.51 -11.75 -4.43
C PHE A 163 4.41 -10.85 -5.27
N GLY A 164 4.33 -11.02 -6.59
CA GLY A 164 5.12 -10.24 -7.54
C GLY A 164 6.55 -10.76 -7.74
N PRO A 165 7.36 -10.04 -8.50
CA PRO A 165 8.70 -10.47 -8.86
C PRO A 165 9.70 -10.28 -7.72
N SER A 166 10.73 -11.14 -7.63
CA SER A 166 11.88 -10.94 -6.75
C SER A 166 12.86 -9.88 -7.29
N LYS A 167 12.31 -8.75 -7.71
CA LYS A 167 13.03 -7.60 -8.27
C LYS A 167 12.23 -6.35 -7.97
N LYS A 168 12.87 -5.29 -7.48
CA LYS A 168 12.15 -4.04 -7.22
C LYS A 168 11.57 -3.45 -8.49
N HIS A 169 10.40 -2.83 -8.38
CA HIS A 169 9.86 -2.03 -9.46
C HIS A 169 10.78 -0.82 -9.70
N PRO A 170 11.10 -0.45 -10.96
CA PRO A 170 12.11 0.55 -11.28
C PRO A 170 11.90 1.91 -10.61
N THR A 171 10.66 2.33 -10.43
CA THR A 171 10.29 3.63 -9.84
C THR A 171 9.44 3.51 -8.58
N ALA A 172 8.61 2.48 -8.49
CA ALA A 172 7.64 2.33 -7.40
C ALA A 172 8.15 1.49 -6.21
N GLY A 173 9.26 0.77 -6.34
CA GLY A 173 9.87 -0.01 -5.26
C GLY A 173 9.14 -1.32 -4.97
N ALA A 174 8.59 -1.47 -3.75
CA ALA A 174 7.89 -2.64 -3.26
C ALA A 174 6.68 -2.24 -2.40
#